data_af4e45dbb56e207909b4837daed9727e
#
_entry.id   af4e45dbb56e207909b4837daed9727e
#
_cell.length_a   1.000
_cell.length_b   1.000
_cell.length_c   1.000
_cell.angle_alpha   90.00
_cell.angle_beta   90.00
_cell.angle_gamma   90.00
#
_symmetry.space_group_name_H-M   'P 1'
#
loop_
_entity.id
_entity.type
_entity.pdbx_description
1 polymer ?
#
loop_
_entity_poly.entity_id
_entity_poly.type
_entity_poly.pdbx_seq_one_letter_code
_entity_poly.pdbx_strand_id
1 'polypeptide(L)'
;MSTREFEHRPFRNDDPPAFGAAPQQRPLPRSSERGFEQAKSRSILAVTAAVGWGVLAASSLVIGAFLGELRPWPSRLVGLVLAFGAGALISAVSFDLAQEGAAVGDAGVVAAGLAVGAVTYFALNRLVAGRTRRGSGGNDDAGSALALGAFLDGVPEQTVLGLSIASGEGVSVGLLVAIFVSNLPEAIGSSTEMLAAGARRGAIRRLWFLVALVCAAATVVGYAIADNVSGNLNAAIDGFAAGALLVMVVDSMIPEAVRKGGDISGLVTVLGFAVAAALSAVS
;
A
#
# COMPACT_ATOMS: atom_id res chain seq x y z
N MET A 1 -73.46 30.21 -34.68
CA MET A 1 -73.21 31.62 -34.95
C MET A 1 -73.11 32.34 -33.61
N SER A 2 -71.93 32.62 -33.17
CA SER A 2 -71.72 33.58 -32.08
C SER A 2 -70.28 34.10 -32.22
N THR A 3 -70.22 35.29 -32.70
CA THR A 3 -69.01 36.12 -32.87
C THR A 3 -68.54 36.62 -31.51
N ARG A 4 -67.31 36.30 -31.11
CA ARG A 4 -66.61 36.93 -29.97
C ARG A 4 -65.72 38.03 -30.52
N GLU A 5 -66.03 39.27 -30.09
CA GLU A 5 -65.26 40.47 -30.29
C GLU A 5 -63.88 40.34 -29.63
N PHE A 6 -62.86 40.69 -30.39
CA PHE A 6 -61.50 40.86 -29.89
C PHE A 6 -61.36 42.31 -29.40
N GLU A 7 -61.27 42.47 -28.10
CA GLU A 7 -61.01 43.78 -27.44
C GLU A 7 -59.48 44.08 -27.50
N HIS A 8 -59.12 45.05 -28.32
CA HIS A 8 -57.76 45.60 -28.40
C HIS A 8 -57.48 46.44 -27.14
N ARG A 9 -56.58 45.94 -26.25
CA ARG A 9 -55.93 46.77 -25.23
C ARG A 9 -54.69 47.44 -25.83
N PRO A 10 -54.48 48.77 -25.61
CA PRO A 10 -53.28 49.42 -26.08
C PRO A 10 -52.09 49.04 -25.23
N PHE A 11 -50.98 48.77 -25.89
CA PHE A 11 -49.66 48.52 -25.32
C PHE A 11 -49.12 49.79 -24.66
N ARG A 12 -49.01 49.87 -23.35
CA ARG A 12 -48.38 50.96 -22.63
C ARG A 12 -46.91 50.67 -22.49
N ASN A 13 -46.10 51.41 -23.21
CA ASN A 13 -44.68 51.25 -23.38
C ASN A 13 -43.95 52.27 -22.50
N ASP A 14 -43.94 52.09 -21.16
CA ASP A 14 -43.26 53.04 -20.23
C ASP A 14 -42.56 52.37 -19.03
N ASP A 15 -42.01 51.12 -19.19
CA ASP A 15 -41.13 50.58 -18.18
C ASP A 15 -39.70 50.49 -18.72
N PRO A 16 -38.71 51.19 -18.08
CA PRO A 16 -37.30 51.04 -18.44
C PRO A 16 -36.81 49.63 -18.11
N PRO A 17 -35.88 49.05 -18.91
CA PRO A 17 -35.32 47.76 -18.63
C PRO A 17 -34.56 47.79 -17.30
N ALA A 18 -34.95 46.94 -16.38
CA ALA A 18 -34.23 46.72 -15.14
C ALA A 18 -32.86 46.12 -15.43
N PHE A 19 -31.85 46.94 -15.59
CA PHE A 19 -30.45 46.57 -15.69
C PHE A 19 -29.95 46.15 -14.31
N GLY A 20 -29.51 44.90 -14.18
CA GLY A 20 -28.42 44.53 -13.28
C GLY A 20 -28.78 44.25 -11.82
N ALA A 21 -29.56 43.26 -11.54
CA ALA A 21 -29.37 42.53 -10.30
C ALA A 21 -28.39 41.37 -10.58
N ALA A 22 -27.15 41.45 -10.09
CA ALA A 22 -26.23 40.33 -10.07
C ALA A 22 -26.93 39.12 -9.43
N PRO A 23 -26.76 37.91 -9.94
CA PRO A 23 -27.39 36.74 -9.35
C PRO A 23 -26.93 36.64 -7.88
N GLN A 24 -27.84 36.91 -6.96
CA GLN A 24 -27.61 36.67 -5.54
C GLN A 24 -27.38 35.16 -5.41
N GLN A 25 -26.13 34.79 -5.11
CA GLN A 25 -25.78 33.41 -4.71
C GLN A 25 -26.65 33.05 -3.52
N ARG A 26 -27.69 32.25 -3.75
CA ARG A 26 -28.48 31.71 -2.65
C ARG A 26 -27.56 30.88 -1.78
N PRO A 27 -27.48 31.14 -0.47
CA PRO A 27 -26.70 30.30 0.43
C PRO A 27 -27.21 28.85 0.31
N LEU A 28 -26.27 27.92 0.22
CA LEU A 28 -26.58 26.48 0.15
C LEU A 28 -27.44 26.07 1.37
N PRO A 29 -28.40 25.18 1.21
CA PRO A 29 -29.22 24.72 2.33
C PRO A 29 -28.30 24.16 3.43
N ARG A 30 -28.54 24.45 4.69
CA ARG A 30 -27.76 23.99 5.86
C ARG A 30 -27.57 22.46 5.93
N SER A 31 -28.40 21.71 5.23
CA SER A 31 -28.26 20.25 5.06
C SER A 31 -27.09 19.88 4.13
N SER A 32 -26.83 20.65 3.07
CA SER A 32 -25.72 20.44 2.15
C SER A 32 -24.37 20.83 2.77
N GLU A 33 -24.33 21.90 3.58
CA GLU A 33 -23.13 22.29 4.33
C GLU A 33 -22.73 21.22 5.36
N ARG A 34 -23.71 20.68 6.09
CA ARG A 34 -23.44 19.58 7.03
C ARG A 34 -22.98 18.32 6.35
N GLY A 35 -23.52 17.98 5.18
CA GLY A 35 -23.05 16.84 4.36
C GLY A 35 -21.61 17.03 3.89
N PHE A 36 -21.26 18.22 3.45
CA PHE A 36 -19.90 18.55 3.02
C PHE A 36 -18.89 18.51 4.18
N GLU A 37 -19.23 19.07 5.34
CA GLU A 37 -18.37 19.04 6.53
C GLU A 37 -18.18 17.59 7.06
N GLN A 38 -19.21 16.75 7.00
CA GLN A 38 -19.11 15.34 7.36
C GLN A 38 -18.23 14.55 6.38
N ALA A 39 -18.38 14.78 5.09
CA ALA A 39 -17.54 14.13 4.08
C ALA A 39 -16.06 14.54 4.24
N LYS A 40 -15.80 15.82 4.44
CA LYS A 40 -14.46 16.35 4.69
C LYS A 40 -13.84 15.78 5.98
N SER A 41 -14.63 15.68 7.05
CA SER A 41 -14.16 15.08 8.32
C SER A 41 -13.82 13.61 8.17
N ARG A 42 -14.63 12.83 7.43
CA ARG A 42 -14.34 11.42 7.13
C ARG A 42 -13.06 11.26 6.31
N SER A 43 -12.88 12.07 5.29
CA SER A 43 -11.65 12.03 4.46
C SER A 43 -10.40 12.37 5.29
N ILE A 44 -10.44 13.38 6.16
CA ILE A 44 -9.32 13.73 7.05
C ILE A 44 -9.01 12.58 8.01
N LEU A 45 -10.01 11.95 8.62
CA LEU A 45 -9.82 10.83 9.53
C LEU A 45 -9.21 9.62 8.81
N ALA A 46 -9.66 9.31 7.59
CA ALA A 46 -9.15 8.20 6.82
C ALA A 46 -7.70 8.42 6.34
N VAL A 47 -7.36 9.63 5.88
CA VAL A 47 -5.96 9.99 5.56
C VAL A 47 -5.08 9.91 6.81
N THR A 48 -5.58 10.38 7.96
CA THR A 48 -4.84 10.28 9.24
C THR A 48 -4.63 8.82 9.63
N ALA A 49 -5.62 7.96 9.42
CA ALA A 49 -5.48 6.52 9.63
C ALA A 49 -4.43 5.92 8.70
N ALA A 50 -4.44 6.24 7.40
CA ALA A 50 -3.44 5.77 6.44
C ALA A 50 -2.02 6.19 6.85
N VAL A 51 -1.83 7.43 7.29
CA VAL A 51 -0.54 7.90 7.84
C VAL A 51 -0.16 7.11 9.08
N GLY A 52 -1.07 6.98 10.04
CA GLY A 52 -0.81 6.28 11.32
C GLY A 52 -0.44 4.82 11.12
N TRP A 53 -1.22 4.08 10.35
CA TRP A 53 -0.98 2.67 10.07
C TRP A 53 0.26 2.46 9.19
N GLY A 54 0.48 3.33 8.20
CA GLY A 54 1.69 3.30 7.36
C GLY A 54 2.96 3.53 8.18
N VAL A 55 2.96 4.49 9.10
CA VAL A 55 4.08 4.73 10.01
C VAL A 55 4.29 3.56 10.96
N LEU A 56 3.20 2.98 11.49
CA LEU A 56 3.27 1.81 12.37
C LEU A 56 3.90 0.61 11.64
N ALA A 57 3.44 0.28 10.44
CA ALA A 57 4.00 -0.81 9.64
C ALA A 57 5.47 -0.55 9.27
N ALA A 58 5.78 0.64 8.77
CA ALA A 58 7.14 1.03 8.38
C ALA A 58 8.11 1.12 9.58
N SER A 59 7.60 1.29 10.81
CA SER A 59 8.44 1.31 12.01
C SER A 59 9.21 0.00 12.23
N SER A 60 8.71 -1.13 11.70
CA SER A 60 9.39 -2.44 11.72
C SER A 60 10.78 -2.39 11.06
N LEU A 61 10.92 -1.62 9.97
CA LEU A 61 12.20 -1.41 9.28
C LEU A 61 13.22 -0.68 10.17
N VAL A 62 12.79 0.39 10.83
CA VAL A 62 13.66 1.17 11.73
C VAL A 62 14.02 0.35 12.97
N ILE A 63 13.03 -0.34 13.56
CA ILE A 63 13.23 -1.22 14.72
C ILE A 63 14.19 -2.36 14.35
N GLY A 64 13.97 -3.01 13.20
CA GLY A 64 14.81 -4.08 12.68
C GLY A 64 16.25 -3.63 12.46
N ALA A 65 16.44 -2.47 11.84
CA ALA A 65 17.76 -1.90 11.63
C ALA A 65 18.49 -1.65 12.96
N PHE A 66 17.80 -1.08 13.94
CA PHE A 66 18.35 -0.84 15.25
C PHE A 66 18.72 -2.14 15.97
N LEU A 67 17.84 -3.16 15.91
CA LEU A 67 18.11 -4.49 16.48
C LEU A 67 19.30 -5.17 15.81
N GLY A 68 19.45 -5.04 14.47
CA GLY A 68 20.62 -5.54 13.73
C GLY A 68 21.94 -4.89 14.12
N GLU A 69 21.89 -3.60 14.55
CA GLU A 69 23.05 -2.90 15.05
C GLU A 69 23.47 -3.29 16.49
N LEU A 70 22.52 -3.77 17.31
CA LEU A 70 22.78 -4.09 18.72
C LEU A 70 23.61 -5.36 18.89
N ARG A 71 23.32 -6.38 18.11
CA ARG A 71 24.01 -7.67 18.16
C ARG A 71 23.86 -8.46 16.86
N PRO A 72 24.78 -9.34 16.52
CA PRO A 72 24.59 -10.30 15.45
C PRO A 72 23.46 -11.28 15.83
N TRP A 73 22.46 -11.39 14.98
CA TRP A 73 21.34 -12.32 15.16
C TRP A 73 21.68 -13.67 14.50
N PRO A 74 21.26 -14.80 15.08
CA PRO A 74 21.42 -16.08 14.43
C PRO A 74 20.68 -16.09 13.07
N SER A 75 21.40 -16.38 11.98
CA SER A 75 20.80 -16.40 10.64
C SER A 75 19.58 -17.29 10.55
N ARG A 76 19.59 -18.43 11.28
CA ARG A 76 18.46 -19.34 11.33
C ARG A 76 17.20 -18.69 11.91
N LEU A 77 17.32 -17.90 12.98
CA LEU A 77 16.19 -17.19 13.58
C LEU A 77 15.63 -16.16 12.60
N VAL A 78 16.52 -15.36 11.98
CA VAL A 78 16.13 -14.36 10.96
C VAL A 78 15.39 -15.05 9.81
N GLY A 79 15.90 -16.19 9.31
CA GLY A 79 15.27 -16.96 8.25
C GLY A 79 13.90 -17.53 8.63
N LEU A 80 13.73 -18.01 9.86
CA LEU A 80 12.44 -18.55 10.33
C LEU A 80 11.39 -17.46 10.51
N VAL A 81 11.76 -16.26 10.99
CA VAL A 81 10.84 -15.13 11.08
C VAL A 81 10.46 -14.65 9.68
N LEU A 82 11.41 -14.63 8.75
CA LEU A 82 11.14 -14.33 7.34
C LEU A 82 10.20 -15.36 6.70
N ALA A 83 10.38 -16.66 7.00
CA ALA A 83 9.49 -17.73 6.55
C ALA A 83 8.05 -17.53 7.05
N PHE A 84 7.90 -17.16 8.33
CA PHE A 84 6.60 -16.82 8.91
C PHE A 84 5.96 -15.62 8.20
N GLY A 85 6.71 -14.54 7.99
CA GLY A 85 6.26 -13.36 7.27
C GLY A 85 5.82 -13.67 5.84
N ALA A 86 6.60 -14.46 5.11
CA ALA A 86 6.25 -14.91 3.75
C ALA A 86 4.90 -15.64 3.71
N GLY A 87 4.66 -16.54 4.67
CA GLY A 87 3.38 -17.24 4.80
C GLY A 87 2.22 -16.28 5.12
N ALA A 88 2.44 -15.35 6.03
CA ALA A 88 1.46 -14.35 6.39
C ALA A 88 1.09 -13.45 5.20
N LEU A 89 2.08 -13.04 4.40
CA LEU A 89 1.85 -12.26 3.17
C LEU A 89 1.08 -13.05 2.11
N ILE A 90 1.38 -14.35 1.92
CA ILE A 90 0.61 -15.20 1.00
C ILE A 90 -0.85 -15.25 1.44
N SER A 91 -1.13 -15.36 2.74
CA SER A 91 -2.49 -15.31 3.28
C SER A 91 -3.18 -13.98 2.98
N ALA A 92 -2.53 -12.87 3.30
CA ALA A 92 -3.08 -11.53 3.06
C ALA A 92 -3.36 -11.29 1.57
N VAL A 93 -2.43 -11.65 0.69
CA VAL A 93 -2.62 -11.55 -0.77
C VAL A 93 -3.82 -12.38 -1.23
N SER A 94 -4.01 -13.57 -0.67
CA SER A 94 -5.08 -14.48 -1.08
C SER A 94 -6.46 -14.00 -0.63
N PHE A 95 -6.57 -13.56 0.61
CA PHE A 95 -7.86 -13.21 1.23
C PHE A 95 -8.16 -11.71 1.16
N ASP A 96 -7.20 -10.85 1.50
CA ASP A 96 -7.44 -9.41 1.60
C ASP A 96 -7.34 -8.68 0.25
N LEU A 97 -6.67 -9.27 -0.77
CA LEU A 97 -6.55 -8.66 -2.09
C LEU A 97 -7.30 -9.42 -3.19
N ALA A 98 -6.92 -10.68 -3.42
CA ALA A 98 -7.48 -11.41 -4.56
C ALA A 98 -8.97 -11.74 -4.37
N GLN A 99 -9.37 -12.13 -3.16
CA GLN A 99 -10.76 -12.42 -2.84
C GLN A 99 -11.61 -11.16 -2.78
N GLU A 100 -11.11 -10.10 -2.12
CA GLU A 100 -11.81 -8.81 -2.03
C GLU A 100 -11.96 -8.16 -3.41
N GLY A 101 -10.88 -8.11 -4.22
CA GLY A 101 -10.94 -7.62 -5.59
C GLY A 101 -11.97 -8.36 -6.45
N ALA A 102 -12.10 -9.68 -6.28
CA ALA A 102 -13.10 -10.48 -6.98
C ALA A 102 -14.52 -10.25 -6.45
N ALA A 103 -14.70 -9.76 -5.24
CA ALA A 103 -16.01 -9.40 -4.68
C ALA A 103 -16.51 -8.02 -5.16
N VAL A 104 -15.61 -7.08 -5.43
CA VAL A 104 -15.95 -5.71 -5.88
C VAL A 104 -16.00 -5.56 -7.40
N GLY A 105 -15.34 -6.45 -8.16
CA GLY A 105 -15.25 -6.37 -9.61
C GLY A 105 -15.28 -7.73 -10.30
N ASP A 106 -14.97 -7.74 -11.61
CA ASP A 106 -14.93 -8.97 -12.40
C ASP A 106 -13.66 -9.78 -12.11
N ALA A 107 -13.80 -11.07 -11.84
CA ALA A 107 -12.68 -11.97 -11.55
C ALA A 107 -11.65 -12.05 -12.70
N GLY A 108 -12.08 -11.87 -13.95
CA GLY A 108 -11.18 -11.79 -15.10
C GLY A 108 -10.31 -10.54 -15.07
N VAL A 109 -10.84 -9.43 -14.56
CA VAL A 109 -10.10 -8.17 -14.36
C VAL A 109 -9.05 -8.33 -13.25
N VAL A 110 -9.41 -8.99 -12.13
CA VAL A 110 -8.45 -9.33 -11.07
C VAL A 110 -7.32 -10.21 -11.62
N ALA A 111 -7.67 -11.26 -12.37
CA ALA A 111 -6.67 -12.17 -12.96
C ALA A 111 -5.75 -11.46 -13.96
N ALA A 112 -6.28 -10.55 -14.77
CA ALA A 112 -5.47 -9.72 -15.67
C ALA A 112 -4.55 -8.77 -14.90
N GLY A 113 -5.07 -8.09 -13.88
CA GLY A 113 -4.29 -7.27 -12.95
C GLY A 113 -3.15 -8.05 -12.33
N LEU A 114 -3.43 -9.23 -11.80
CA LEU A 114 -2.44 -10.14 -11.19
C LEU A 114 -1.32 -10.50 -12.17
N ALA A 115 -1.67 -10.86 -13.41
CA ALA A 115 -0.66 -11.17 -14.43
C ALA A 115 0.23 -9.96 -14.75
N VAL A 116 -0.37 -8.76 -14.89
CA VAL A 116 0.37 -7.53 -15.18
C VAL A 116 1.26 -7.14 -13.99
N GLY A 117 0.76 -7.21 -12.76
CA GLY A 117 1.53 -6.94 -11.54
C GLY A 117 2.72 -7.87 -11.38
N ALA A 118 2.50 -9.17 -11.58
CA ALA A 118 3.54 -10.18 -11.54
C ALA A 118 4.66 -9.91 -12.56
N VAL A 119 4.30 -9.64 -13.81
CA VAL A 119 5.28 -9.33 -14.87
C VAL A 119 6.01 -8.03 -14.59
N THR A 120 5.31 -7.02 -14.08
CA THR A 120 5.89 -5.71 -13.74
C THR A 120 6.93 -5.85 -12.64
N TYR A 121 6.58 -6.50 -11.52
CA TYR A 121 7.53 -6.71 -10.42
C TYR A 121 8.74 -7.54 -10.87
N PHE A 122 8.50 -8.65 -11.57
CA PHE A 122 9.56 -9.49 -12.10
C PHE A 122 10.55 -8.71 -13.00
N ALA A 123 10.02 -7.88 -13.90
CA ALA A 123 10.86 -7.06 -14.79
C ALA A 123 11.67 -6.02 -14.00
N LEU A 124 11.03 -5.32 -13.05
CA LEU A 124 11.69 -4.32 -12.21
C LEU A 124 12.77 -4.96 -11.34
N ASN A 125 12.47 -6.09 -10.69
CA ASN A 125 13.43 -6.82 -9.86
C ASN A 125 14.67 -7.25 -10.67
N ARG A 126 14.47 -7.77 -11.89
CA ARG A 126 15.58 -8.13 -12.78
C ARG A 126 16.40 -6.92 -13.26
N LEU A 127 15.75 -5.80 -13.56
CA LEU A 127 16.43 -4.57 -13.96
C LEU A 127 17.32 -4.04 -12.83
N VAL A 128 16.82 -4.08 -11.61
CA VAL A 128 17.54 -3.65 -10.40
C VAL A 128 18.70 -4.60 -10.11
N ALA A 129 18.46 -5.90 -10.07
CA ALA A 129 19.52 -6.90 -9.86
C ALA A 129 20.61 -6.83 -10.92
N GLY A 130 20.26 -6.51 -12.16
CA GLY A 130 21.22 -6.32 -13.25
C GLY A 130 22.10 -5.07 -13.07
N ARG A 131 21.55 -3.98 -12.51
CA ARG A 131 22.31 -2.75 -12.21
C ARG A 131 23.26 -2.96 -11.03
N THR A 132 22.80 -3.62 -9.99
CA THR A 132 23.61 -3.94 -8.81
C THR A 132 24.82 -4.80 -9.16
N ARG A 133 24.68 -5.79 -10.04
CA ARG A 133 25.80 -6.63 -10.51
C ARG A 133 26.82 -5.87 -11.37
N ARG A 134 26.40 -4.81 -12.06
CA ARG A 134 27.29 -4.00 -12.92
C ARG A 134 28.04 -2.91 -12.18
N GLY A 135 27.51 -2.45 -11.03
CA GLY A 135 28.10 -1.39 -10.19
C GLY A 135 29.08 -1.90 -9.13
N SER A 136 29.25 -3.20 -8.97
CA SER A 136 29.95 -3.85 -7.85
C SER A 136 31.48 -3.67 -7.91
N GLY A 137 31.94 -2.45 -7.66
CA GLY A 137 33.37 -2.10 -7.59
C GLY A 137 33.87 -1.53 -6.26
N GLY A 138 33.00 -1.31 -5.27
CA GLY A 138 33.34 -0.71 -3.98
C GLY A 138 32.45 -1.13 -2.82
N ASN A 139 32.95 -0.97 -1.59
CA ASN A 139 32.22 -1.30 -0.35
C ASN A 139 30.92 -0.47 -0.15
N ASP A 140 30.80 0.68 -0.81
CA ASP A 140 29.59 1.53 -0.77
C ASP A 140 28.44 0.94 -1.62
N ASP A 141 28.74 0.06 -2.58
CA ASP A 141 27.74 -0.53 -3.48
C ASP A 141 26.91 -1.65 -2.83
N ALA A 142 27.46 -2.38 -1.86
CA ALA A 142 26.74 -3.45 -1.16
C ALA A 142 25.58 -2.89 -0.33
N GLY A 143 25.80 -1.76 0.36
CA GLY A 143 24.73 -1.09 1.12
C GLY A 143 23.61 -0.52 0.26
N SER A 144 23.95 0.02 -0.91
CA SER A 144 22.96 0.54 -1.86
C SER A 144 22.11 -0.58 -2.49
N ALA A 145 22.71 -1.75 -2.73
CA ALA A 145 22.01 -2.92 -3.23
C ALA A 145 20.97 -3.47 -2.25
N LEU A 146 21.34 -3.56 -0.96
CA LEU A 146 20.44 -4.00 0.11
C LEU A 146 19.30 -3.01 0.31
N ALA A 147 19.61 -1.71 0.29
CA ALA A 147 18.58 -0.67 0.39
C ALA A 147 17.58 -0.71 -0.76
N LEU A 148 18.06 -0.98 -1.95
CA LEU A 148 17.21 -1.07 -3.14
C LEU A 148 16.32 -2.32 -3.10
N GLY A 149 16.82 -3.44 -2.55
CA GLY A 149 16.02 -4.64 -2.27
C GLY A 149 14.89 -4.31 -1.30
N ALA A 150 15.21 -3.78 -0.12
CA ALA A 150 14.23 -3.38 0.88
C ALA A 150 13.20 -2.35 0.38
N PHE A 151 13.61 -1.45 -0.50
CA PHE A 151 12.70 -0.50 -1.16
C PHE A 151 11.74 -1.22 -2.12
N LEU A 152 12.24 -2.19 -2.91
CA LEU A 152 11.41 -2.94 -3.85
C LEU A 152 10.40 -3.83 -3.15
N ASP A 153 10.74 -4.36 -1.98
CA ASP A 153 9.86 -5.23 -1.20
C ASP A 153 8.89 -4.38 -0.33
N GLY A 154 9.37 -3.35 0.34
CA GLY A 154 8.57 -2.55 1.25
C GLY A 154 7.55 -1.63 0.58
N VAL A 155 7.83 -1.07 -0.60
CA VAL A 155 6.89 -0.15 -1.28
C VAL A 155 5.61 -0.85 -1.75
N PRO A 156 5.64 -2.01 -2.41
CA PRO A 156 4.44 -2.77 -2.75
C PRO A 156 3.62 -3.14 -1.51
N GLU A 157 4.24 -3.68 -0.46
CA GLU A 157 3.55 -4.06 0.78
C GLU A 157 2.81 -2.88 1.42
N GLN A 158 3.46 -1.75 1.52
CA GLN A 158 2.88 -0.55 2.11
C GLN A 158 1.79 0.07 1.21
N THR A 159 1.94 -0.03 -0.11
CA THR A 159 0.89 0.42 -1.04
C THR A 159 -0.38 -0.42 -0.86
N VAL A 160 -0.23 -1.74 -0.71
CA VAL A 160 -1.34 -2.67 -0.44
C VAL A 160 -2.04 -2.33 0.88
N LEU A 161 -1.29 -1.99 1.94
CA LEU A 161 -1.88 -1.54 3.20
C LEU A 161 -2.76 -0.29 2.97
N GLY A 162 -2.32 0.63 2.13
CA GLY A 162 -3.09 1.81 1.75
C GLY A 162 -4.38 1.47 0.98
N LEU A 163 -4.32 0.53 0.05
CA LEU A 163 -5.47 0.01 -0.69
C LEU A 163 -6.51 -0.59 0.29
N SER A 164 -6.07 -1.46 1.20
CA SER A 164 -6.93 -2.08 2.21
C SER A 164 -7.59 -1.06 3.16
N ILE A 165 -6.92 0.03 3.52
CA ILE A 165 -7.54 1.10 4.32
C ILE A 165 -8.65 1.81 3.55
N ALA A 166 -8.51 1.95 2.24
CA ALA A 166 -9.49 2.65 1.40
C ALA A 166 -10.75 1.83 1.12
N SER A 167 -10.71 0.50 1.23
CA SER A 167 -11.90 -0.36 1.06
C SER A 167 -13.00 -0.06 2.07
N GLY A 168 -12.64 0.56 3.19
CA GLY A 168 -13.58 1.01 4.23
C GLY A 168 -14.01 -0.07 5.21
N GLU A 169 -13.53 -1.29 5.07
CA GLU A 169 -13.76 -2.41 5.99
C GLU A 169 -12.86 -2.35 7.24
N GLY A 170 -11.96 -1.37 7.28
CA GLY A 170 -10.98 -1.21 8.34
C GLY A 170 -9.59 -1.69 7.91
N VAL A 171 -8.64 -1.67 8.84
CA VAL A 171 -7.30 -2.19 8.58
C VAL A 171 -7.29 -3.69 8.84
N SER A 172 -6.97 -4.50 7.83
CA SER A 172 -6.70 -5.92 8.04
C SER A 172 -5.53 -6.08 9.01
N VAL A 173 -5.84 -6.57 10.22
CA VAL A 173 -4.82 -6.86 11.23
C VAL A 173 -3.86 -7.94 10.73
N GLY A 174 -4.37 -8.90 9.95
CA GLY A 174 -3.58 -9.95 9.31
C GLY A 174 -2.52 -9.37 8.38
N LEU A 175 -2.92 -8.45 7.49
CA LEU A 175 -2.02 -7.77 6.57
C LEU A 175 -1.00 -6.90 7.31
N LEU A 176 -1.43 -6.12 8.31
CA LEU A 176 -0.53 -5.28 9.09
C LEU A 176 0.55 -6.10 9.80
N VAL A 177 0.14 -7.22 10.45
CA VAL A 177 1.06 -8.14 11.12
C VAL A 177 1.99 -8.80 10.11
N ALA A 178 1.48 -9.20 8.95
CA ALA A 178 2.28 -9.79 7.88
C ALA A 178 3.40 -8.84 7.45
N ILE A 179 3.07 -7.59 7.12
CA ILE A 179 4.03 -6.55 6.71
C ILE A 179 5.04 -6.26 7.83
N PHE A 180 4.59 -6.14 9.07
CA PHE A 180 5.47 -5.86 10.19
C PHE A 180 6.48 -6.99 10.42
N VAL A 181 6.00 -8.24 10.37
CA VAL A 181 6.82 -9.43 10.62
C VAL A 181 7.75 -9.74 9.45
N SER A 182 7.37 -9.44 8.18
CA SER A 182 8.24 -9.61 7.02
C SER A 182 9.40 -8.62 7.01
N ASN A 183 9.12 -7.35 7.24
CA ASN A 183 10.09 -6.26 7.19
C ASN A 183 11.12 -6.30 8.33
N LEU A 184 10.74 -6.79 9.51
CA LEU A 184 11.60 -6.81 10.68
C LEU A 184 12.88 -7.65 10.48
N PRO A 185 12.84 -8.93 10.09
CA PRO A 185 14.02 -9.75 9.87
C PRO A 185 14.86 -9.28 8.67
N GLU A 186 14.23 -8.70 7.66
CA GLU A 186 14.91 -8.14 6.51
C GLU A 186 15.81 -6.97 6.93
N ALA A 187 15.27 -6.03 7.69
CA ALA A 187 16.04 -4.91 8.22
C ALA A 187 17.12 -5.33 9.22
N ILE A 188 16.86 -6.35 10.05
CA ILE A 188 17.86 -6.96 10.95
C ILE A 188 19.00 -7.55 10.14
N GLY A 189 18.70 -8.39 9.15
CA GLY A 189 19.69 -9.08 8.33
C GLY A 189 20.56 -8.11 7.55
N SER A 190 19.92 -7.20 6.81
CA SER A 190 20.62 -6.21 5.99
C SER A 190 21.49 -5.26 6.83
N SER A 191 20.99 -4.80 7.97
CA SER A 191 21.79 -3.92 8.85
C SER A 191 23.00 -4.65 9.46
N THR A 192 22.85 -5.92 9.81
CA THR A 192 23.96 -6.77 10.28
C THR A 192 25.00 -6.96 9.18
N GLU A 193 24.59 -7.24 7.95
CA GLU A 193 25.46 -7.40 6.78
C GLU A 193 26.18 -6.08 6.43
N MET A 194 25.48 -4.95 6.47
CA MET A 194 26.09 -3.63 6.26
C MET A 194 27.16 -3.28 7.31
N LEU A 195 26.90 -3.60 8.59
CA LEU A 195 27.91 -3.43 9.65
C LEU A 195 29.13 -4.33 9.41
N ALA A 196 28.92 -5.59 9.04
CA ALA A 196 29.99 -6.53 8.71
C ALA A 196 30.84 -6.04 7.51
N ALA A 197 30.21 -5.34 6.55
CA ALA A 197 30.87 -4.70 5.42
C ALA A 197 31.59 -3.36 5.80
N GLY A 198 31.53 -2.93 7.07
CA GLY A 198 32.22 -1.72 7.55
C GLY A 198 31.41 -0.43 7.43
N ALA A 199 30.10 -0.52 7.14
CA ALA A 199 29.26 0.68 7.07
C ALA A 199 29.12 1.36 8.44
N ARG A 200 29.05 2.70 8.43
CA ARG A 200 28.85 3.48 9.67
C ARG A 200 27.42 3.35 10.16
N ARG A 201 27.20 3.12 11.45
CA ARG A 201 25.86 3.03 12.07
C ARG A 201 24.96 4.21 11.72
N GLY A 202 25.49 5.44 11.68
CA GLY A 202 24.73 6.62 11.29
C GLY A 202 24.21 6.57 9.84
N ALA A 203 24.98 5.98 8.91
CA ALA A 203 24.56 5.78 7.54
C ALA A 203 23.46 4.73 7.45
N ILE A 204 23.58 3.63 8.18
CA ILE A 204 22.56 2.57 8.26
C ILE A 204 21.22 3.13 8.77
N ARG A 205 21.26 3.85 9.91
CA ARG A 205 20.04 4.47 10.49
C ARG A 205 19.38 5.47 9.54
N ARG A 206 20.17 6.33 8.90
CA ARG A 206 19.67 7.30 7.93
C ARG A 206 19.01 6.59 6.74
N LEU A 207 19.62 5.54 6.24
CA LEU A 207 19.10 4.76 5.14
C LEU A 207 17.74 4.14 5.47
N TRP A 208 17.67 3.38 6.58
CA TRP A 208 16.45 2.73 7.00
C TRP A 208 15.35 3.70 7.39
N PHE A 209 15.70 4.85 7.95
CA PHE A 209 14.73 5.92 8.18
C PHE A 209 14.15 6.47 6.86
N LEU A 210 14.98 6.67 5.84
CA LEU A 210 14.53 7.10 4.53
C LEU A 210 13.65 6.03 3.84
N VAL A 211 14.04 4.76 3.90
CA VAL A 211 13.23 3.66 3.37
C VAL A 211 11.88 3.61 4.09
N ALA A 212 11.86 3.66 5.41
CA ALA A 212 10.62 3.67 6.19
C ALA A 212 9.72 4.87 5.85
N LEU A 213 10.32 6.06 5.64
CA LEU A 213 9.57 7.25 5.24
C LEU A 213 8.90 7.07 3.86
N VAL A 214 9.64 6.51 2.90
CA VAL A 214 9.10 6.24 1.55
C VAL A 214 8.02 5.16 1.63
N CYS A 215 8.22 4.11 2.41
CA CYS A 215 7.21 3.07 2.64
C CYS A 215 5.93 3.65 3.27
N ALA A 216 6.06 4.46 4.32
CA ALA A 216 4.90 5.12 4.93
C ALA A 216 4.17 6.05 3.94
N ALA A 217 4.93 6.76 3.08
CA ALA A 217 4.33 7.56 2.01
C ALA A 217 3.60 6.70 0.96
N ALA A 218 4.12 5.49 0.66
CA ALA A 218 3.47 4.55 -0.25
C ALA A 218 2.10 4.09 0.26
N THR A 219 1.91 3.95 1.59
CA THR A 219 0.58 3.68 2.18
C THR A 219 -0.40 4.82 1.90
N VAL A 220 0.03 6.06 2.05
CA VAL A 220 -0.83 7.22 1.75
C VAL A 220 -1.17 7.29 0.26
N VAL A 221 -0.22 6.99 -0.61
CA VAL A 221 -0.42 6.93 -2.07
C VAL A 221 -1.39 5.81 -2.43
N GLY A 222 -1.23 4.60 -1.87
CA GLY A 222 -2.14 3.47 -2.07
C GLY A 222 -3.57 3.82 -1.67
N TYR A 223 -3.74 4.40 -0.48
CA TYR A 223 -5.03 4.92 -0.03
C TYR A 223 -5.63 5.94 -1.02
N ALA A 224 -4.85 6.95 -1.42
CA ALA A 224 -5.33 8.00 -2.30
C ALA A 224 -5.72 7.49 -3.71
N ILE A 225 -5.04 6.45 -4.20
CA ILE A 225 -5.40 5.80 -5.47
C ILE A 225 -6.75 5.10 -5.33
N ALA A 226 -6.93 4.26 -4.33
CA ALA A 226 -8.14 3.47 -4.15
C ALA A 226 -9.37 4.33 -3.78
N ASP A 227 -9.20 5.38 -2.98
CA ASP A 227 -10.28 6.30 -2.57
C ASP A 227 -10.92 7.05 -3.76
N ASN A 228 -10.21 7.14 -4.90
CA ASN A 228 -10.66 7.86 -6.09
C ASN A 228 -11.15 6.96 -7.23
N VAL A 229 -11.17 5.65 -7.04
CA VAL A 229 -11.58 4.67 -8.06
C VAL A 229 -12.62 3.70 -7.51
N SER A 230 -13.31 2.99 -8.37
CA SER A 230 -14.34 2.03 -7.96
C SER A 230 -14.55 0.91 -8.98
N GLY A 231 -15.23 -0.15 -8.56
CA GLY A 231 -15.61 -1.26 -9.42
C GLY A 231 -14.41 -1.98 -10.05
N ASN A 232 -14.45 -2.23 -11.36
CA ASN A 232 -13.42 -2.98 -12.07
C ASN A 232 -12.01 -2.37 -11.99
N LEU A 233 -11.89 -1.04 -11.79
CA LEU A 233 -10.57 -0.43 -11.65
C LEU A 233 -9.95 -0.76 -10.30
N ASN A 234 -10.73 -0.79 -9.21
CA ASN A 234 -10.27 -1.31 -7.91
C ASN A 234 -9.83 -2.76 -8.05
N ALA A 235 -10.67 -3.62 -8.63
CA ALA A 235 -10.35 -5.03 -8.86
C ALA A 235 -9.05 -5.22 -9.66
N ALA A 236 -8.79 -4.38 -10.66
CA ALA A 236 -7.54 -4.41 -11.42
C ALA A 236 -6.32 -3.99 -10.56
N ILE A 237 -6.48 -2.99 -9.70
CA ILE A 237 -5.43 -2.50 -8.80
C ILE A 237 -5.11 -3.55 -7.73
N ASP A 238 -6.13 -4.15 -7.11
CA ASP A 238 -5.96 -5.21 -6.12
C ASP A 238 -5.29 -6.44 -6.73
N GLY A 239 -5.74 -6.84 -7.93
CA GLY A 239 -5.08 -7.89 -8.70
C GLY A 239 -3.62 -7.57 -9.01
N PHE A 240 -3.33 -6.35 -9.48
CA PHE A 240 -1.95 -5.91 -9.75
C PHE A 240 -1.07 -5.99 -8.50
N ALA A 241 -1.56 -5.48 -7.38
CA ALA A 241 -0.85 -5.53 -6.11
C ALA A 241 -0.62 -6.98 -5.63
N ALA A 242 -1.65 -7.82 -5.73
CA ALA A 242 -1.54 -9.25 -5.40
C ALA A 242 -0.47 -9.96 -6.25
N GLY A 243 -0.45 -9.71 -7.56
CA GLY A 243 0.53 -10.30 -8.47
C GLY A 243 1.96 -9.85 -8.18
N ALA A 244 2.17 -8.57 -7.91
CA ALA A 244 3.46 -8.02 -7.55
C ALA A 244 3.99 -8.65 -6.26
N LEU A 245 3.15 -8.70 -5.20
CA LEU A 245 3.52 -9.28 -3.91
C LEU A 245 3.81 -10.79 -4.00
N LEU A 246 3.02 -11.56 -4.77
CA LEU A 246 3.27 -12.99 -4.91
C LEU A 246 4.63 -13.27 -5.55
N VAL A 247 5.00 -12.53 -6.60
CA VAL A 247 6.33 -12.68 -7.22
C VAL A 247 7.42 -12.25 -6.25
N MET A 248 7.24 -11.17 -5.49
CA MET A 248 8.17 -10.74 -4.45
C MET A 248 8.41 -11.85 -3.42
N VAL A 249 7.34 -12.42 -2.87
CA VAL A 249 7.44 -13.49 -1.86
C VAL A 249 8.16 -14.71 -2.41
N VAL A 250 7.85 -15.13 -3.65
CA VAL A 250 8.43 -16.33 -4.27
C VAL A 250 9.88 -16.09 -4.73
N ASP A 251 10.20 -14.93 -5.28
CA ASP A 251 11.52 -14.65 -5.85
C ASP A 251 12.54 -14.15 -4.81
N SER A 252 12.08 -13.44 -3.76
CA SER A 252 12.95 -12.84 -2.75
C SER A 252 12.86 -13.54 -1.40
N MET A 253 11.66 -13.52 -0.78
CA MET A 253 11.50 -13.90 0.64
C MET A 253 11.65 -15.41 0.88
N ILE A 254 10.96 -16.25 0.12
CA ILE A 254 11.00 -17.72 0.32
C ILE A 254 12.40 -18.27 0.12
N PRO A 255 13.14 -17.95 -0.97
CA PRO A 255 14.50 -18.42 -1.16
C PRO A 255 15.44 -18.01 -0.02
N GLU A 256 15.31 -16.78 0.47
CA GLU A 256 16.13 -16.29 1.57
C GLU A 256 15.75 -16.95 2.90
N ALA A 257 14.47 -17.12 3.17
CA ALA A 257 13.96 -17.83 4.34
C ALA A 257 14.48 -19.29 4.40
N VAL A 258 14.43 -20.02 3.29
CA VAL A 258 14.93 -21.38 3.20
C VAL A 258 16.45 -21.43 3.35
N ARG A 259 17.17 -20.52 2.69
CA ARG A 259 18.64 -20.43 2.78
C ARG A 259 19.12 -20.20 4.21
N LYS A 260 18.45 -19.32 4.98
CA LYS A 260 18.80 -18.96 6.35
C LYS A 260 18.18 -19.88 7.40
N GLY A 261 16.89 -20.26 7.24
CA GLY A 261 16.08 -21.02 8.20
C GLY A 261 16.23 -22.53 8.10
N GLY A 262 16.61 -23.05 6.93
CA GLY A 262 16.79 -24.48 6.66
C GLY A 262 15.46 -25.22 6.44
N ASP A 263 15.49 -26.55 6.62
CA ASP A 263 14.42 -27.47 6.21
C ASP A 263 13.04 -27.22 6.82
N ILE A 264 12.99 -26.61 8.00
CA ILE A 264 11.71 -26.31 8.68
C ILE A 264 11.04 -25.02 8.19
N SER A 265 11.69 -24.25 7.31
CA SER A 265 11.15 -22.97 6.81
C SER A 265 9.77 -23.12 6.17
N GLY A 266 9.54 -24.22 5.42
CA GLY A 266 8.23 -24.50 4.83
C GLY A 266 7.12 -24.68 5.88
N LEU A 267 7.40 -25.39 6.99
CA LEU A 267 6.42 -25.53 8.07
C LEU A 267 6.12 -24.21 8.77
N VAL A 268 7.14 -23.38 8.96
CA VAL A 268 6.99 -22.04 9.55
C VAL A 268 6.23 -21.10 8.61
N THR A 269 6.42 -21.23 7.30
CA THR A 269 5.62 -20.51 6.29
C THR A 269 4.13 -20.88 6.39
N VAL A 270 3.82 -22.17 6.49
CA VAL A 270 2.43 -22.64 6.67
C VAL A 270 1.84 -22.13 7.99
N LEU A 271 2.65 -22.10 9.07
CA LEU A 271 2.20 -21.52 10.34
C LEU A 271 1.88 -20.01 10.20
N GLY A 272 2.74 -19.26 9.52
CA GLY A 272 2.51 -17.84 9.26
C GLY A 272 1.23 -17.60 8.46
N PHE A 273 1.03 -18.40 7.41
CA PHE A 273 -0.22 -18.38 6.63
C PHE A 273 -1.46 -18.62 7.51
N ALA A 274 -1.43 -19.68 8.32
CA ALA A 274 -2.57 -20.06 9.16
C ALA A 274 -2.90 -19.00 10.22
N VAL A 275 -1.87 -18.38 10.82
CA VAL A 275 -2.05 -17.31 11.81
C VAL A 275 -2.64 -16.06 11.16
N ALA A 276 -2.11 -15.64 10.00
CA ALA A 276 -2.64 -14.47 9.31
C ALA A 276 -4.07 -14.69 8.81
N ALA A 277 -4.38 -15.87 8.24
CA ALA A 277 -5.74 -16.22 7.84
C ALA A 277 -6.71 -16.21 9.02
N ALA A 278 -6.30 -16.68 10.20
CA ALA A 278 -7.12 -16.64 11.40
C ALA A 278 -7.34 -15.19 11.89
N LEU A 279 -6.34 -14.32 11.77
CA LEU A 279 -6.47 -12.90 12.15
C LEU A 279 -7.39 -12.15 11.17
N SER A 280 -7.26 -12.37 9.87
CA SER A 280 -8.14 -11.76 8.86
C SER A 280 -9.60 -12.22 9.00
N ALA A 281 -9.84 -13.44 9.50
CA ALA A 281 -11.20 -13.94 9.72
C ALA A 281 -11.90 -13.32 10.96
N VAL A 282 -11.18 -12.62 11.82
CA VAL A 282 -11.70 -12.01 13.07
C VAL A 282 -11.79 -10.49 12.95
N SER A 283 -11.08 -9.89 11.98
CA SER A 283 -11.10 -8.45 11.71
C SER A 283 -12.21 -8.06 10.75
#